data_896462c83fd80e03a81415be0db2a7a8
#
_entry.id   896462c83fd80e03a81415be0db2a7a8
#
_cell.length_a   1.000
_cell.length_b   1.000
_cell.length_c   1.000
_cell.angle_alpha   90.00
_cell.angle_beta   90.00
_cell.angle_gamma   90.00
#
_symmetry.space_group_name_H-M   'P 1'
#
loop_
_entity.id
_entity.type
_entity.pdbx_description
1 polymer ?
#
loop_
_entity_poly.entity_id
_entity_poly.type
_entity_poly.pdbx_seq_one_letter_code
_entity_poly.pdbx_strand_id
1 'polypeptide(L)'
;MDEELELKCTIELMAKPKEVAVDAAKKIISNIEEGGKHLAVSNVEYAEPKLIKDDFYSTYAVFNIKGTIPEIFGFVMDYAPTSIELVKTKEIKISPPDLQALLNDLAGRLNDMDQKIKIFSGQTILLSRENEELKKKLDKQENHH
;
A
#
# COMPACT_ATOMS: atom_id res chain seq x y z
N MET A 1 11.38 -3.25 23.41
CA MET A 1 11.26 -3.33 21.93
C MET A 1 12.38 -2.59 21.20
N ASP A 2 13.58 -2.57 21.79
CA ASP A 2 14.72 -1.87 21.18
C ASP A 2 15.52 -2.75 20.21
N GLU A 3 15.13 -4.03 20.08
CA GLU A 3 15.76 -4.93 19.12
C GLU A 3 15.44 -4.49 17.70
N GLU A 4 16.47 -4.48 16.85
CA GLU A 4 16.31 -4.21 15.43
C GLU A 4 16.02 -5.49 14.65
N LEU A 5 15.05 -5.40 13.77
CA LEU A 5 14.73 -6.44 12.81
C LEU A 5 15.20 -6.03 11.43
N GLU A 6 15.62 -7.00 10.64
CA GLU A 6 15.91 -6.80 9.23
C GLU A 6 14.93 -7.64 8.41
N LEU A 7 14.28 -7.00 7.46
CA LEU A 7 13.33 -7.64 6.56
C LEU A 7 13.81 -7.49 5.11
N LYS A 8 13.58 -8.51 4.33
CA LYS A 8 13.61 -8.41 2.87
C LYS A 8 12.19 -8.28 2.38
N CYS A 9 11.88 -7.18 1.71
CA CYS A 9 10.51 -6.82 1.32
C CYS A 9 10.39 -6.63 -0.17
N THR A 10 9.20 -6.89 -0.68
CA THR A 10 8.83 -6.57 -2.07
C THR A 10 7.62 -5.65 -2.03
N ILE A 11 7.69 -4.53 -2.75
CA ILE A 11 6.55 -3.66 -2.97
C ILE A 11 6.24 -3.67 -4.46
N GLU A 12 4.99 -4.01 -4.80
CA GLU A 12 4.50 -4.02 -6.18
C GLU A 12 3.69 -2.77 -6.47
N LEU A 13 3.76 -2.32 -7.70
CA LEU A 13 2.94 -1.21 -8.16
C LEU A 13 2.60 -1.34 -9.63
N MET A 14 1.52 -0.66 -10.02
CA MET A 14 1.08 -0.55 -11.40
C MET A 14 0.87 0.91 -11.76
N ALA A 15 1.30 1.28 -12.95
CA ALA A 15 1.11 2.64 -13.46
C ALA A 15 1.19 2.67 -14.98
N LYS A 16 0.79 3.77 -15.57
CA LYS A 16 0.97 4.05 -17.00
C LYS A 16 1.42 5.49 -17.19
N PRO A 17 2.29 5.76 -18.17
CA PRO A 17 3.02 4.80 -18.99
C PRO A 17 4.18 4.12 -18.23
N LYS A 18 5.03 3.38 -18.92
CA LYS A 18 6.16 2.66 -18.35
C LYS A 18 7.06 3.51 -17.46
N GLU A 19 7.39 4.73 -17.91
CA GLU A 19 8.27 5.65 -17.18
C GLU A 19 7.69 6.06 -15.84
N VAL A 20 6.37 6.22 -15.77
CA VAL A 20 5.67 6.55 -14.51
C VAL A 20 5.77 5.40 -13.52
N ALA A 21 5.69 4.15 -13.98
CA ALA A 21 5.85 2.98 -13.12
C ALA A 21 7.27 2.93 -12.52
N VAL A 22 8.29 3.17 -13.33
CA VAL A 22 9.69 3.20 -12.88
C VAL A 22 9.90 4.33 -11.86
N ASP A 23 9.43 5.53 -12.17
CA ASP A 23 9.58 6.69 -11.28
C ASP A 23 8.82 6.52 -9.96
N ALA A 24 7.64 5.93 -10.02
CA ALA A 24 6.83 5.65 -8.83
C ALA A 24 7.54 4.66 -7.88
N ALA A 25 8.17 3.63 -8.43
CA ALA A 25 8.95 2.68 -7.63
C ALA A 25 10.11 3.37 -6.90
N LYS A 26 10.86 4.21 -7.62
CA LYS A 26 11.96 4.98 -7.04
C LYS A 26 11.48 5.96 -5.98
N LYS A 27 10.35 6.61 -6.22
CA LYS A 27 9.75 7.57 -5.30
C LYS A 27 9.31 6.91 -3.99
N ILE A 28 8.76 5.71 -4.04
CA ILE A 28 8.38 4.95 -2.84
C ILE A 28 9.62 4.70 -1.97
N ILE A 29 10.71 4.25 -2.56
CA ILE A 29 11.95 4.00 -1.82
C ILE A 29 12.48 5.30 -1.21
N SER A 30 12.51 6.40 -1.97
CA SER A 30 12.91 7.71 -1.44
C SER A 30 12.04 8.15 -0.28
N ASN A 31 10.73 7.96 -0.37
CA ASN A 31 9.80 8.32 0.71
C ASN A 31 10.07 7.51 1.98
N ILE A 32 10.42 6.24 1.86
CA ILE A 32 10.78 5.40 3.00
C ILE A 32 12.05 5.93 3.66
N GLU A 33 13.08 6.24 2.86
CA GLU A 33 14.36 6.74 3.36
C GLU A 33 14.21 8.11 4.03
N GLU A 34 13.40 9.00 3.47
CA GLU A 34 13.21 10.37 3.94
C GLU A 34 12.15 10.50 5.05
N GLY A 35 11.44 9.43 5.36
CA GLY A 35 10.29 9.45 6.26
C GLY A 35 10.57 9.77 7.72
N GLY A 36 11.79 10.16 8.10
CA GLY A 36 12.15 10.59 9.44
C GLY A 36 12.06 9.50 10.51
N LYS A 37 11.67 8.32 10.14
CA LYS A 37 11.71 7.12 10.99
C LYS A 37 13.09 6.50 10.77
N HIS A 38 13.72 6.04 11.82
CA HIS A 38 15.09 5.49 11.78
C HIS A 38 15.16 4.14 11.01
N LEU A 39 14.45 4.05 9.91
CA LEU A 39 14.46 2.87 9.03
C LEU A 39 15.64 2.96 8.08
N ALA A 40 16.46 1.92 8.05
CA ALA A 40 17.59 1.84 7.13
C ALA A 40 17.23 0.94 5.94
N VAL A 41 17.27 1.52 4.74
CA VAL A 41 17.00 0.78 3.49
C VAL A 41 18.33 0.42 2.84
N SER A 42 18.43 -0.82 2.34
CA SER A 42 19.63 -1.29 1.65
C SER A 42 19.27 -2.32 0.57
N ASN A 43 20.22 -2.62 -0.30
CA ASN A 43 20.11 -3.65 -1.34
C ASN A 43 18.88 -3.50 -2.23
N VAL A 44 18.61 -2.28 -2.69
CA VAL A 44 17.43 -2.00 -3.52
C VAL A 44 17.63 -2.51 -4.94
N GLU A 45 16.69 -3.32 -5.41
CA GLU A 45 16.64 -3.80 -6.79
C GLU A 45 15.27 -3.51 -7.37
N TYR A 46 15.24 -3.02 -8.61
CA TYR A 46 14.01 -2.72 -9.34
C TYR A 46 13.81 -3.72 -10.47
N ALA A 47 12.59 -4.24 -10.59
CA ALA A 47 12.24 -5.12 -11.70
C ALA A 47 12.03 -4.31 -12.98
N GLU A 48 12.32 -4.93 -14.14
CA GLU A 48 11.89 -4.38 -15.41
C GLU A 48 10.36 -4.33 -15.46
N PRO A 49 9.77 -3.18 -15.79
CA PRO A 49 8.32 -3.10 -15.91
C PRO A 49 7.78 -4.03 -16.99
N LYS A 50 6.68 -4.71 -16.68
CA LYS A 50 5.97 -5.59 -17.60
C LYS A 50 4.66 -4.97 -18.03
N LEU A 51 4.40 -4.97 -19.32
CA LEU A 51 3.10 -4.57 -19.87
C LEU A 51 2.03 -5.57 -19.43
N ILE A 52 0.97 -5.09 -18.81
CA ILE A 52 -0.17 -5.92 -18.40
C ILE A 52 -1.29 -5.77 -19.42
N LYS A 53 -1.80 -4.57 -19.62
CA LYS A 53 -2.94 -4.25 -20.48
C LYS A 53 -3.02 -2.74 -20.70
N ASP A 54 -3.31 -2.28 -21.92
CA ASP A 54 -3.63 -0.88 -22.25
C ASP A 54 -2.63 0.15 -21.69
N ASP A 55 -1.35 -0.02 -21.92
CA ASP A 55 -0.24 0.83 -21.42
C ASP A 55 -0.03 0.79 -19.91
N PHE A 56 -0.74 -0.06 -19.16
CA PHE A 56 -0.43 -0.32 -17.76
C PHE A 56 0.75 -1.26 -17.65
N TYR A 57 1.72 -0.86 -16.83
CA TYR A 57 2.91 -1.63 -16.53
C TYR A 57 2.92 -1.99 -15.06
N SER A 58 3.31 -3.23 -14.76
CA SER A 58 3.62 -3.62 -13.39
C SER A 58 5.11 -3.63 -13.18
N THR A 59 5.52 -3.24 -12.01
CA THR A 59 6.91 -3.35 -11.56
C THR A 59 6.94 -3.63 -10.08
N TYR A 60 8.11 -3.96 -9.56
CA TYR A 60 8.29 -4.12 -8.13
C TYR A 60 9.70 -3.68 -7.73
N ALA A 61 9.83 -3.31 -6.47
CA ALA A 61 11.12 -3.07 -5.83
C ALA A 61 11.33 -4.13 -4.74
N VAL A 62 12.51 -4.71 -4.70
CA VAL A 62 12.95 -5.61 -3.64
C VAL A 62 14.05 -4.91 -2.87
N PHE A 63 13.95 -4.89 -1.57
CA PHE A 63 14.93 -4.19 -0.73
C PHE A 63 14.95 -4.77 0.69
N ASN A 64 16.03 -4.50 1.40
CA ASN A 64 16.14 -4.80 2.81
C ASN A 64 15.80 -3.54 3.61
N ILE A 65 15.08 -3.73 4.70
CA ILE A 65 14.77 -2.64 5.63
C ILE A 65 15.08 -3.09 7.06
N LYS A 66 15.67 -2.20 7.83
CA LYS A 66 16.10 -2.47 9.20
C LYS A 66 15.54 -1.40 10.13
N GLY A 67 15.00 -1.82 11.25
CA GLY A 67 14.45 -0.92 12.26
C GLY A 67 13.96 -1.67 13.48
N THR A 68 13.46 -0.94 14.45
CA THR A 68 12.85 -1.53 15.64
C THR A 68 11.52 -2.19 15.30
N ILE A 69 11.01 -3.03 16.17
CA ILE A 69 9.72 -3.71 15.95
C ILE A 69 8.59 -2.71 15.69
N PRO A 70 8.40 -1.63 16.48
CA PRO A 70 7.36 -0.64 16.19
C PRO A 70 7.54 0.06 14.85
N GLU A 71 8.78 0.41 14.48
CA GLU A 71 9.10 1.05 13.20
C GLU A 71 8.78 0.13 12.02
N ILE A 72 9.11 -1.15 12.15
CA ILE A 72 8.79 -2.17 11.12
C ILE A 72 7.28 -2.34 10.97
N PHE A 73 6.53 -2.42 12.08
CA PHE A 73 5.07 -2.49 12.03
C PHE A 73 4.48 -1.28 11.32
N GLY A 74 4.95 -0.07 11.66
CA GLY A 74 4.51 1.15 10.99
C GLY A 74 4.78 1.12 9.48
N PHE A 75 5.96 0.68 9.09
CA PHE A 75 6.33 0.51 7.69
C PHE A 75 5.40 -0.47 6.96
N VAL A 76 5.15 -1.62 7.54
CA VAL A 76 4.26 -2.63 6.94
C VAL A 76 2.84 -2.09 6.78
N MET A 77 2.33 -1.37 7.78
CA MET A 77 1.00 -0.77 7.71
C MET A 77 0.90 0.35 6.69
N ASP A 78 1.95 1.17 6.54
CA ASP A 78 1.94 2.32 5.64
C ASP A 78 2.16 1.93 4.17
N TYR A 79 3.00 0.95 3.91
CA TYR A 79 3.43 0.59 2.55
C TYR A 79 2.87 -0.74 2.04
N ALA A 80 2.31 -1.57 2.91
CA ALA A 80 1.66 -2.84 2.55
C ALA A 80 2.49 -3.69 1.57
N PRO A 81 3.72 -4.09 1.93
CA PRO A 81 4.53 -4.92 1.03
C PRO A 81 3.82 -6.22 0.69
N THR A 82 4.04 -6.72 -0.53
CA THR A 82 3.43 -7.96 -0.99
C THR A 82 4.15 -9.19 -0.49
N SER A 83 5.40 -9.04 -0.04
CA SER A 83 6.22 -10.13 0.46
C SER A 83 7.14 -9.61 1.55
N ILE A 84 7.26 -10.35 2.62
CA ILE A 84 8.12 -10.04 3.76
C ILE A 84 8.86 -11.31 4.18
N GLU A 85 10.18 -11.21 4.32
CA GLU A 85 11.03 -12.27 4.81
C GLU A 85 11.93 -11.75 5.91
N LEU A 86 11.98 -12.43 7.07
CA LEU A 86 12.88 -12.07 8.15
C LEU A 86 14.29 -12.55 7.81
N VAL A 87 15.25 -11.63 7.93
CA VAL A 87 16.66 -11.91 7.60
C VAL A 87 17.43 -12.12 8.89
N LYS A 88 18.12 -13.27 8.98
CA LYS A 88 19.03 -13.60 10.10
C LYS A 88 18.39 -13.57 11.50
N THR A 89 17.06 -13.61 11.58
CA THR A 89 16.36 -13.59 12.86
C THR A 89 15.97 -15.00 13.27
N LYS A 90 16.44 -15.46 14.42
CA LYS A 90 16.11 -16.79 14.96
C LYS A 90 15.04 -16.74 16.04
N GLU A 91 15.00 -15.65 16.80
CA GLU A 91 14.10 -15.48 17.92
C GLU A 91 13.74 -14.01 18.09
N ILE A 92 12.50 -13.76 18.39
CA ILE A 92 12.00 -12.40 18.68
C ILE A 92 11.38 -12.44 20.08
N LYS A 93 11.85 -11.56 20.96
CA LYS A 93 11.28 -11.39 22.29
C LYS A 93 10.45 -10.13 22.34
N ILE A 94 9.20 -10.28 22.73
CA ILE A 94 8.29 -9.16 22.88
C ILE A 94 7.43 -9.37 24.14
N SER A 95 7.29 -8.33 24.94
CA SER A 95 6.45 -8.40 26.14
C SER A 95 4.96 -8.39 25.77
N PRO A 96 4.09 -8.98 26.60
CA PRO A 96 2.64 -8.92 26.37
C PRO A 96 2.09 -7.49 26.20
N PRO A 97 2.46 -6.48 27.02
CA PRO A 97 1.97 -5.11 26.79
C PRO A 97 2.40 -4.53 25.45
N ASP A 98 3.63 -4.81 25.02
CA ASP A 98 4.15 -4.33 23.75
C ASP A 98 3.42 -4.98 22.56
N LEU A 99 3.19 -6.28 22.62
CA LEU A 99 2.43 -7.00 21.61
C LEU A 99 0.99 -6.47 21.55
N GLN A 100 0.36 -6.23 22.70
CA GLN A 100 -0.99 -5.68 22.78
C GLN A 100 -1.05 -4.29 22.10
N ALA A 101 -0.07 -3.43 22.31
CA ALA A 101 0.00 -2.12 21.69
C ALA A 101 0.09 -2.24 20.16
N LEU A 102 0.93 -3.14 19.66
CA LEU A 102 1.06 -3.36 18.21
C LEU A 102 -0.23 -3.91 17.60
N LEU A 103 -0.89 -4.85 18.30
CA LEU A 103 -2.16 -5.41 17.84
C LEU A 103 -3.28 -4.35 17.82
N ASN A 104 -3.32 -3.47 18.82
CA ASN A 104 -4.28 -2.35 18.84
C ASN A 104 -4.03 -1.38 17.70
N ASP A 105 -2.78 -1.06 17.39
CA ASP A 105 -2.44 -0.19 16.25
C ASP A 105 -2.88 -0.84 14.93
N LEU A 106 -2.62 -2.13 14.76
CA LEU A 106 -3.06 -2.88 13.59
C LEU A 106 -4.59 -2.87 13.48
N ALA A 107 -5.29 -3.18 14.56
CA ALA A 107 -6.75 -3.20 14.59
C ALA A 107 -7.33 -1.83 14.24
N GLY A 108 -6.73 -0.75 14.75
CA GLY A 108 -7.13 0.63 14.44
C GLY A 108 -6.97 0.94 12.94
N ARG A 109 -5.84 0.56 12.36
CA ARG A 109 -5.59 0.73 10.91
C ARG A 109 -6.58 -0.05 10.06
N LEU A 110 -6.84 -1.30 10.42
CA LEU A 110 -7.81 -2.14 9.70
C LEU A 110 -9.22 -1.57 9.80
N ASN A 111 -9.61 -1.07 10.96
CA ASN A 111 -10.92 -0.44 11.16
C ASN A 111 -11.04 0.83 10.30
N ASP A 112 -10.03 1.67 10.26
CA ASP A 112 -10.02 2.88 9.42
C ASP A 112 -10.15 2.53 7.93
N MET A 113 -9.46 1.50 7.48
CA MET A 113 -9.58 1.01 6.10
C MET A 113 -10.97 0.50 5.81
N ASP A 114 -11.57 -0.26 6.72
CA ASP A 114 -12.93 -0.78 6.60
C ASP A 114 -13.96 0.34 6.49
N GLN A 115 -13.82 1.39 7.31
CA GLN A 115 -14.69 2.57 7.24
C GLN A 115 -14.55 3.31 5.91
N LYS A 116 -13.33 3.47 5.41
CA LYS A 116 -13.09 4.09 4.09
C LYS A 116 -13.71 3.28 2.97
N ILE A 117 -13.60 1.96 3.01
CA ILE A 117 -14.22 1.07 2.01
C ILE A 117 -15.74 1.23 2.04
N LYS A 118 -16.36 1.29 3.20
CA LYS A 118 -17.81 1.50 3.34
C LYS A 118 -18.24 2.83 2.77
N ILE A 119 -17.48 3.90 3.03
CA ILE A 119 -17.76 5.24 2.49
C ILE A 119 -17.68 5.23 0.96
N PHE A 120 -16.61 4.67 0.39
CA PHE A 120 -16.45 4.55 -1.05
C PHE A 120 -17.55 3.72 -1.69
N SER A 121 -17.93 2.61 -1.08
CA SER A 121 -19.03 1.76 -1.56
C SER A 121 -20.36 2.53 -1.58
N GLY A 122 -20.64 3.29 -0.52
CA GLY A 122 -21.81 4.14 -0.45
C GLY A 122 -21.82 5.23 -1.54
N GLN A 123 -20.71 5.90 -1.74
CA GLN A 123 -20.55 6.91 -2.79
C GLN A 123 -20.72 6.30 -4.19
N THR A 124 -20.18 5.13 -4.42
CA THR A 124 -20.32 4.41 -5.69
C THR A 124 -21.77 4.09 -5.99
N ILE A 125 -22.53 3.63 -5.00
CA ILE A 125 -23.96 3.36 -5.14
C ILE A 125 -24.73 4.63 -5.49
N LEU A 126 -24.47 5.73 -4.81
CA LEU A 126 -25.10 7.02 -5.08
C LEU A 126 -24.82 7.54 -6.49
N LEU A 127 -23.57 7.46 -6.92
CA LEU A 127 -23.17 7.85 -8.29
C LEU A 127 -23.84 6.99 -9.34
N SER A 128 -23.94 5.69 -9.11
CA SER A 128 -24.63 4.77 -10.02
C SER A 128 -26.12 5.12 -10.17
N ARG A 129 -26.78 5.46 -9.07
CA ARG A 129 -28.19 5.89 -9.08
C ARG A 129 -28.36 7.21 -9.85
N GLU A 130 -27.49 8.19 -9.61
CA GLU A 130 -27.51 9.45 -10.34
C GLU A 130 -27.31 9.25 -11.83
N ASN A 131 -26.39 8.38 -12.22
CA ASN A 131 -26.16 8.04 -13.63
C ASN A 131 -27.39 7.41 -14.28
N GLU A 132 -28.07 6.52 -13.59
CA GLU A 132 -29.31 5.90 -14.08
C GLU A 132 -30.43 6.95 -14.27
N GLU A 133 -30.59 7.84 -13.31
CA GLU A 133 -31.58 8.91 -13.40
C GLU A 133 -31.28 9.87 -14.57
N LEU A 134 -30.01 10.23 -14.77
CA LEU A 134 -29.60 11.07 -15.89
C LEU A 134 -29.85 10.37 -17.23
N LYS A 135 -29.57 9.08 -17.34
CA LYS A 135 -29.85 8.29 -18.54
C LYS A 135 -31.34 8.28 -18.86
N LYS A 136 -32.18 8.09 -17.86
CA LYS A 136 -33.64 8.12 -18.02
C LYS A 136 -34.13 9.49 -18.51
N LYS A 137 -33.58 10.59 -18.01
CA LYS A 137 -33.91 11.93 -18.43
C LYS A 137 -33.51 12.19 -19.89
N LEU A 138 -32.32 11.71 -20.29
CA LEU A 138 -31.84 11.80 -21.66
C LEU A 138 -32.75 11.03 -22.63
N ASP A 139 -33.14 9.81 -22.29
CA ASP A 139 -34.03 8.97 -23.09
C ASP A 139 -35.41 9.62 -23.27
N LYS A 140 -35.95 10.29 -22.25
CA LYS A 140 -37.19 11.04 -22.33
C LYS A 140 -37.09 12.24 -23.26
N GLN A 141 -35.95 12.93 -23.26
CA GLN A 141 -35.72 14.07 -24.18
C GLN A 141 -35.62 13.60 -25.62
N GLU A 142 -34.95 12.49 -25.89
CA GLU A 142 -34.86 11.92 -27.24
C GLU A 142 -36.20 11.46 -27.78
N ASN A 143 -37.08 10.92 -26.94
CA ASN A 143 -38.40 10.44 -27.33
C ASN A 143 -39.44 11.57 -27.56
N HIS A 144 -39.12 12.82 -27.28
CA HIS A 144 -39.98 13.99 -27.52
C HIS A 144 -39.67 14.72 -28.81
N HIS A 145 -38.73 14.27 -29.58
CA HIS A 145 -38.40 14.75 -30.91
C HIS A 145 -38.97 13.82 -31.97
#